data_840912857c7c8a188a683d23b889dff4
#
_entry.id   840912857c7c8a188a683d23b889dff4
#
_cell.length_a   1.000
_cell.length_b   1.000
_cell.length_c   1.000
_cell.angle_alpha   90.00
_cell.angle_beta   90.00
_cell.angle_gamma   90.00
#
_symmetry.space_group_name_H-M   'P 1'
#
loop_
_entity.id
_entity.type
_entity.pdbx_description
1 polymer ?
#
loop_
_entity_poly.entity_id
_entity_poly.type
_entity_poly.pdbx_seq_one_letter_code
_entity_poly.pdbx_strand_id
1 'polypeptide(L)'
;MKNIKAVNANTKLIVAKPVKLNDVEGKESFRFDAGYQEVNRVLGGGLVKGSLVLIGGEPGIGKSTLVLQICDKIANDDGKVLYVSGEESVEQVKMRADRLQIHNENL
;
A
#
# COMPACT_ATOMS: atom_id res chain seq x y z
N MET A 1 31.07 -1.00 4.88
CA MET A 1 29.71 -1.22 4.45
C MET A 1 29.60 -2.44 3.55
N LYS A 2 28.59 -3.22 3.77
CA LYS A 2 28.39 -4.41 2.98
C LYS A 2 27.85 -4.08 1.60
N ASN A 3 28.40 -4.72 0.62
CA ASN A 3 27.91 -4.56 -0.74
C ASN A 3 26.52 -5.15 -0.91
N ILE A 4 25.75 -4.48 -1.71
CA ILE A 4 24.44 -4.96 -2.06
C ILE A 4 24.58 -5.77 -3.33
N LYS A 5 25.05 -6.98 -3.18
CA LYS A 5 25.20 -7.84 -4.35
C LYS A 5 24.15 -8.91 -4.42
N ALA A 6 23.17 -8.81 -3.61
CA ALA A 6 22.15 -9.84 -3.55
C ALA A 6 21.22 -9.83 -4.74
N VAL A 7 21.51 -9.02 -5.71
CA VAL A 7 20.73 -8.99 -6.93
C VAL A 7 20.87 -10.28 -7.68
N ASN A 8 19.79 -10.84 -8.11
CA ASN A 8 19.87 -12.03 -8.95
C ASN A 8 20.32 -11.64 -10.36
N ALA A 9 20.71 -12.65 -11.15
CA ALA A 9 21.27 -12.41 -12.46
C ALA A 9 20.32 -11.73 -13.45
N ASN A 10 19.01 -11.76 -13.18
CA ASN A 10 18.00 -11.19 -14.05
C ASN A 10 17.63 -9.76 -13.66
N THR A 11 18.16 -9.26 -12.59
CA THR A 11 17.87 -7.91 -12.12
C THR A 11 18.78 -6.92 -12.78
N LYS A 12 18.21 -5.94 -13.45
CA LYS A 12 18.99 -4.84 -14.02
C LYS A 12 19.28 -3.82 -12.94
N LEU A 13 20.52 -3.38 -12.87
CA LEU A 13 20.89 -2.28 -12.00
C LEU A 13 20.44 -0.98 -12.66
N ILE A 14 19.62 -0.23 -11.95
CA ILE A 14 19.20 1.09 -12.38
C ILE A 14 20.08 2.09 -11.64
N VAL A 15 20.91 2.79 -12.39
CA VAL A 15 21.76 3.85 -11.83
C VAL A 15 21.02 5.17 -11.99
N ALA A 16 20.65 5.74 -10.85
CA ALA A 16 20.03 7.05 -10.86
C ALA A 16 21.10 8.12 -11.06
N LYS A 17 20.89 9.01 -12.00
CA LYS A 17 21.77 10.17 -12.22
C LYS A 17 21.10 11.41 -11.63
N PRO A 18 21.89 12.34 -11.07
CA PRO A 18 21.32 13.61 -10.64
C PRO A 18 20.67 14.35 -11.80
N VAL A 19 19.50 14.90 -11.57
CA VAL A 19 18.76 15.67 -12.56
C VAL A 19 18.31 16.97 -11.91
N LYS A 20 18.38 18.07 -12.65
CA LYS A 20 17.85 19.35 -12.15
C LYS A 20 16.34 19.25 -12.02
N LEU A 21 15.83 19.81 -10.96
CA LEU A 21 14.39 19.79 -10.70
C LEU A 21 13.56 20.34 -11.87
N ASN A 22 14.02 21.41 -12.48
CA ASN A 22 13.32 22.01 -13.61
C ASN A 22 13.27 21.13 -14.86
N ASP A 23 14.19 20.17 -14.95
CA ASP A 23 14.27 19.27 -16.09
C ASP A 23 13.47 17.97 -15.88
N VAL A 24 12.86 17.81 -14.69
CA VAL A 24 12.04 16.65 -14.41
C VAL A 24 10.68 16.82 -15.07
N GLU A 25 10.30 15.81 -15.85
CA GLU A 25 8.97 15.79 -16.45
C GLU A 25 7.91 15.53 -15.38
N GLY A 26 6.93 16.40 -15.29
CA GLY A 26 5.82 16.25 -14.36
C GLY A 26 4.79 15.29 -14.92
N LYS A 27 5.05 13.99 -14.80
CA LYS A 27 4.07 12.97 -15.17
C LYS A 27 3.20 12.64 -13.99
N GLU A 28 1.90 12.51 -14.24
CA GLU A 28 1.01 12.00 -13.22
C GLU A 28 1.39 10.57 -12.87
N SER A 29 1.57 10.32 -11.59
CA SER A 29 1.85 8.99 -11.09
C SER A 29 0.60 8.13 -11.12
N PHE A 30 0.77 6.82 -11.33
CA PHE A 30 -0.32 5.88 -11.21
C PHE A 30 -0.84 5.89 -9.76
N ARG A 31 -2.17 5.92 -9.63
CA ARG A 31 -2.82 5.92 -8.32
C ARG A 31 -3.76 4.74 -8.21
N PHE A 32 -3.74 4.11 -7.04
CA PHE A 32 -4.69 3.07 -6.70
C PHE A 32 -5.92 3.71 -6.07
N ASP A 33 -7.08 3.29 -6.52
CA ASP A 33 -8.34 3.69 -5.90
C ASP A 33 -8.46 2.98 -4.54
N ALA A 34 -8.54 3.76 -3.47
CA ALA A 34 -8.70 3.20 -2.13
C ALA A 34 -10.11 2.67 -1.86
N GLY A 35 -11.02 2.84 -2.81
CA GLY A 35 -12.37 2.32 -2.71
C GLY A 35 -13.35 3.21 -1.94
N TYR A 36 -12.88 4.28 -1.36
CA TYR A 36 -13.68 5.23 -0.60
C TYR A 36 -13.36 6.64 -1.07
N GLN A 37 -14.38 7.34 -1.50
CA GLN A 37 -14.22 8.68 -2.08
C GLN A 37 -13.56 9.65 -1.12
N GLU A 38 -13.93 9.61 0.15
CA GLU A 38 -13.33 10.47 1.16
C GLU A 38 -11.85 10.18 1.37
N VAL A 39 -11.47 8.91 1.37
CA VAL A 39 -10.06 8.51 1.50
C VAL A 39 -9.27 8.97 0.28
N ASN A 40 -9.81 8.74 -0.91
CA ASN A 40 -9.16 9.18 -2.14
C ASN A 40 -8.98 10.71 -2.17
N ARG A 41 -9.97 11.43 -1.67
CA ARG A 41 -9.90 12.90 -1.61
C ARG A 41 -8.76 13.37 -0.70
N VAL A 42 -8.64 12.76 0.47
CA VAL A 42 -7.56 13.08 1.42
C VAL A 42 -6.19 12.77 0.82
N LEU A 43 -6.12 11.70 0.04
CA LEU A 43 -4.87 11.28 -0.62
C LEU A 43 -4.58 12.03 -1.92
N GLY A 44 -5.46 12.94 -2.31
CA GLY A 44 -5.27 13.70 -3.54
C GLY A 44 -5.62 12.93 -4.80
N GLY A 45 -6.44 11.89 -4.70
CA GLY A 45 -6.88 11.11 -5.86
C GLY A 45 -6.59 9.63 -5.76
N GLY A 46 -6.16 9.16 -4.60
CA GLY A 46 -5.86 7.75 -4.37
C GLY A 46 -4.44 7.52 -3.90
N LEU A 47 -4.08 6.27 -3.70
CA LEU A 47 -2.75 5.88 -3.25
C LEU A 47 -1.76 5.94 -4.41
N VAL A 48 -0.73 6.74 -4.27
CA VAL A 48 0.31 6.87 -5.30
C VAL A 48 1.20 5.63 -5.27
N LYS A 49 1.45 5.05 -6.42
CA LYS A 49 2.35 3.91 -6.54
C LYS A 49 3.74 4.28 -6.02
N GLY A 50 4.29 3.44 -5.16
CA GLY A 50 5.61 3.66 -4.56
C GLY A 50 5.62 4.61 -3.38
N SER A 51 4.46 5.14 -2.97
CA SER A 51 4.39 6.03 -1.82
C SER A 51 4.29 5.25 -0.51
N LEU A 52 4.62 5.94 0.57
CA LEU A 52 4.41 5.47 1.93
C LEU A 52 3.39 6.38 2.57
N VAL A 53 2.32 5.79 3.08
CA VAL A 53 1.25 6.54 3.75
C VAL A 53 1.19 6.13 5.22
N LEU A 54 1.24 7.11 6.10
CA LEU A 54 1.11 6.87 7.53
C LEU A 54 -0.30 7.26 7.98
N ILE A 55 -0.98 6.31 8.63
CA ILE A 55 -2.30 6.54 9.20
C ILE A 55 -2.15 6.51 10.72
N GLY A 56 -2.35 7.66 11.33
CA GLY A 56 -2.23 7.80 12.78
C GLY A 56 -3.58 8.00 13.44
N GLY A 57 -3.61 7.74 14.74
CA GLY A 57 -4.81 7.96 15.54
C GLY A 57 -4.70 7.19 16.84
N GLU A 58 -5.63 7.44 17.75
CA GLU A 58 -5.68 6.75 19.02
C GLU A 58 -6.11 5.30 18.84
N PRO A 59 -5.64 4.38 19.70
CA PRO A 59 -6.11 2.99 19.68
C PRO A 59 -7.63 2.92 19.80
N GLY A 60 -8.24 2.03 19.03
CA GLY A 60 -9.67 1.79 19.15
C GLY A 60 -10.56 2.67 18.29
N ILE A 61 -10.01 3.57 17.49
CA ILE A 61 -10.85 4.42 16.62
C ILE A 61 -11.10 3.82 15.23
N GLY A 62 -10.82 2.54 15.05
CA GLY A 62 -11.13 1.85 13.81
C GLY A 62 -10.07 1.94 12.72
N LYS A 63 -8.85 2.32 13.05
CA LYS A 63 -7.75 2.39 12.06
C LYS A 63 -7.54 1.05 11.36
N SER A 64 -7.43 -0.02 12.12
CA SER A 64 -7.17 -1.34 11.57
C SER A 64 -8.32 -1.81 10.68
N THR A 65 -9.55 -1.48 11.06
CA THR A 65 -10.73 -1.80 10.27
C THR A 65 -10.69 -1.05 8.94
N LEU A 66 -10.39 0.23 8.98
CA LEU A 66 -10.30 1.05 7.76
C LEU A 66 -9.20 0.54 6.85
N VAL A 67 -8.02 0.26 7.40
CA VAL A 67 -6.90 -0.25 6.61
C VAL A 67 -7.26 -1.58 5.94
N LEU A 68 -7.90 -2.48 6.68
CA LEU A 68 -8.31 -3.77 6.12
C LEU A 68 -9.32 -3.60 4.99
N GLN A 69 -10.26 -2.68 5.15
CA GLN A 69 -11.24 -2.38 4.11
C GLN A 69 -10.59 -1.77 2.86
N ILE A 70 -9.63 -0.89 3.03
CA ILE A 70 -8.88 -0.31 1.91
C ILE A 70 -8.09 -1.40 1.20
N CYS A 71 -7.44 -2.28 1.94
CA CYS A 71 -6.70 -3.41 1.37
C CYS A 71 -7.61 -4.31 0.54
N ASP A 72 -8.83 -4.56 1.02
CA ASP A 72 -9.82 -5.34 0.28
C ASP A 72 -10.17 -4.68 -1.06
N LYS A 73 -10.31 -3.37 -1.07
CA LYS A 73 -10.65 -2.64 -2.30
C LYS A 73 -9.51 -2.61 -3.30
N ILE A 74 -8.28 -2.59 -2.82
CA ILE A 74 -7.11 -2.52 -3.69
C ILE A 74 -6.73 -3.89 -4.23
N ALA A 75 -6.88 -4.94 -3.41
CA ALA A 75 -6.47 -6.28 -3.79
C ALA A 75 -7.38 -6.85 -4.89
N ASN A 76 -6.78 -7.23 -6.01
CA ASN A 76 -7.49 -7.82 -7.15
C ASN A 76 -6.54 -8.75 -7.90
N ASP A 77 -7.01 -9.30 -9.01
CA ASP A 77 -6.21 -10.25 -9.78
C ASP A 77 -4.93 -9.65 -10.36
N ASP A 78 -4.91 -8.34 -10.58
CA ASP A 78 -3.74 -7.63 -11.10
C ASP A 78 -2.78 -7.19 -10.00
N GLY A 79 -3.21 -7.20 -8.74
CA GLY A 79 -2.38 -6.75 -7.63
C GLY A 79 -2.78 -7.38 -6.32
N LYS A 80 -1.87 -8.15 -5.75
CA LYS A 80 -2.07 -8.75 -4.43
C LYS A 80 -1.62 -7.78 -3.35
N VAL A 81 -2.28 -7.86 -2.20
CA VAL A 81 -1.96 -7.03 -1.04
C VAL A 81 -1.53 -7.93 0.10
N LEU A 82 -0.45 -7.55 0.76
CA LEU A 82 0.02 -8.23 1.96
C LEU A 82 -0.34 -7.37 3.18
N TYR A 83 -1.12 -7.94 4.08
CA TYR A 83 -1.45 -7.31 5.35
C TYR A 83 -0.55 -7.89 6.43
N VAL A 84 0.24 -7.03 7.06
CA VAL A 84 1.14 -7.45 8.13
C VAL A 84 0.67 -6.83 9.43
N SER A 85 0.43 -7.68 10.43
CA SER A 85 -0.01 -7.23 11.74
C SER A 85 1.05 -7.53 12.79
N GLY A 86 1.44 -6.51 13.55
CA GLY A 86 2.36 -6.67 14.67
C GLY A 86 1.67 -6.70 16.02
N GLU A 87 0.42 -6.28 16.08
CA GLU A 87 -0.32 -6.18 17.36
C GLU A 87 -1.39 -7.23 17.51
N GLU A 88 -2.04 -7.61 16.41
CA GLU A 88 -3.12 -8.59 16.43
C GLU A 88 -2.65 -9.91 15.86
N SER A 89 -3.20 -10.99 16.38
CA SER A 89 -2.95 -12.31 15.81
C SER A 89 -3.65 -12.46 14.46
N VAL A 90 -3.19 -13.43 13.68
CA VAL A 90 -3.81 -13.74 12.39
C VAL A 90 -5.28 -14.09 12.57
N GLU A 91 -5.61 -14.82 13.64
CA GLU A 91 -6.98 -15.22 13.93
C GLU A 91 -7.87 -14.03 14.23
N GLN A 92 -7.35 -13.03 14.94
CA GLN A 92 -8.10 -11.81 15.23
C GLN A 92 -8.39 -11.00 13.95
N VAL A 93 -7.39 -10.90 13.08
CA VAL A 93 -7.56 -10.24 11.79
C VAL A 93 -8.59 -10.99 10.94
N LYS A 94 -8.51 -12.31 10.92
CA LYS A 94 -9.48 -13.15 10.19
C LYS A 94 -10.89 -12.96 10.69
N MET A 95 -11.08 -12.94 12.01
CA MET A 95 -12.40 -12.72 12.59
C MET A 95 -12.98 -11.37 12.18
N ARG A 96 -12.14 -10.35 12.14
CA ARG A 96 -12.57 -9.02 11.70
C ARG A 96 -12.93 -9.03 10.22
N ALA A 97 -12.12 -9.68 9.40
CA ALA A 97 -12.39 -9.81 7.97
C ALA A 97 -13.72 -10.52 7.72
N ASP A 98 -13.98 -11.60 8.43
CA ASP A 98 -15.26 -12.33 8.31
C ASP A 98 -16.44 -11.46 8.69
N ARG A 99 -16.31 -10.69 9.77
CA ARG A 99 -17.38 -9.79 10.22
C ARG A 99 -17.65 -8.69 9.19
N LEU A 100 -16.61 -8.22 8.51
CA LEU A 100 -16.72 -7.21 7.47
C LEU A 100 -17.06 -7.81 6.10
N GLN A 101 -17.24 -9.12 6.03
CA GLN A 101 -17.51 -9.86 4.79
C GLN A 101 -16.40 -9.69 3.75
N ILE A 102 -15.17 -9.64 4.21
CA ILE A 102 -14.00 -9.57 3.36
C ILE A 102 -13.50 -10.99 3.11
N HIS A 103 -13.64 -11.44 1.87
CA HIS A 103 -13.23 -12.79 1.45
C HIS A 103 -12.39 -12.71 0.19
N ASN A 104 -11.49 -11.77 0.16
CA ASN A 104 -10.66 -11.47 -1.01
C ASN A 104 -9.45 -12.42 -1.07
N GLU A 105 -9.37 -13.19 -2.12
CA GLU A 105 -8.27 -14.16 -2.28
C GLU A 105 -6.92 -13.50 -2.61
N ASN A 106 -6.94 -12.22 -2.94
CA ASN A 106 -5.73 -11.47 -3.28
C ASN A 106 -5.21 -10.63 -2.10
N LEU A 107 -5.82 -10.79 -0.94
CA LEU A 107 -5.43 -10.12 0.29
C LEU A 107 -4.90 -11.13 1.30
#